data_146dc719f7e8a7943e2b75abf818e47a
#
_entry.id   146dc719f7e8a7943e2b75abf818e47a
#
_cell.length_a   1.000
_cell.length_b   1.000
_cell.length_c   1.000
_cell.angle_alpha   90.00
_cell.angle_beta   90.00
_cell.angle_gamma   90.00
#
_symmetry.space_group_name_H-M   'P 1'
#
loop_
_entity.id
_entity.type
_entity.pdbx_description
1 polymer ?
#
loop_
_entity_poly.entity_id
_entity_poly.type
_entity_poly.pdbx_seq_one_letter_code
_entity_poly.pdbx_strand_id
1 'polypeptide(L)'
;SAATNANAMGSSASASGSASVAIGNQATSAGTSAVALGDGAKASVVNGVSIGSAAGAGSVGSGTFDRNGHISIGANSGQNISGNQSIAIGVGAGSNSTVNTGSSDYNIALGTEAGANLTGNQNISIGYGSNKTSTSAVQNSVAIGSATYTESLGVSVGTRASAAQGGVALGYDS
;
A
#
# COMPACT_ATOMS: atom_id res chain seq x y z
N SER A 1 20.25 19.61 5.56
CA SER A 1 20.95 18.90 6.63
C SER A 1 21.37 17.54 6.11
N ALA A 2 22.62 17.14 6.35
CA ALA A 2 23.06 15.80 5.99
C ALA A 2 22.29 14.76 6.81
N ALA A 3 21.93 13.66 6.19
CA ALA A 3 21.29 12.54 6.88
C ALA A 3 22.23 12.00 7.97
N THR A 4 21.70 11.84 9.19
CA THR A 4 22.47 11.31 10.33
C THR A 4 22.21 9.81 10.43
N ASN A 5 23.27 8.98 10.55
CA ASN A 5 23.18 7.53 10.65
C ASN A 5 22.42 6.84 9.48
N ALA A 6 22.45 7.43 8.29
CA ALA A 6 21.84 6.86 7.11
C ALA A 6 22.81 5.91 6.37
N ASN A 7 22.28 4.82 5.81
CA ASN A 7 23.05 3.82 5.08
C ASN A 7 22.50 3.66 3.67
N ALA A 8 23.36 3.83 2.66
CA ALA A 8 23.01 3.59 1.26
C ALA A 8 23.99 2.58 0.64
N MET A 9 23.48 1.53 0.00
CA MET A 9 24.27 0.50 -0.66
C MET A 9 23.66 0.09 -2.00
N GLY A 10 24.36 0.32 -3.07
CA GLY A 10 23.94 0.02 -4.44
C GLY A 10 24.22 1.17 -5.40
N SER A 11 24.12 0.91 -6.70
CA SER A 11 24.29 1.95 -7.71
C SER A 11 23.16 2.98 -7.59
N SER A 12 23.54 4.26 -7.46
CA SER A 12 22.55 5.35 -7.28
C SER A 12 21.61 5.19 -6.09
N ALA A 13 21.96 4.37 -5.10
CA ALA A 13 21.19 4.28 -3.86
C ALA A 13 21.26 5.59 -3.07
N SER A 14 20.15 6.05 -2.50
CA SER A 14 20.06 7.31 -1.76
C SER A 14 19.30 7.14 -0.44
N ALA A 15 19.98 7.34 0.68
CA ALA A 15 19.41 7.38 2.02
C ALA A 15 19.52 8.82 2.56
N SER A 16 18.50 9.63 2.33
CA SER A 16 18.47 11.06 2.70
C SER A 16 17.71 11.35 4.00
N GLY A 17 16.93 10.39 4.50
CA GLY A 17 16.31 10.47 5.82
C GLY A 17 17.27 10.17 6.95
N SER A 18 17.14 10.78 8.12
CA SER A 18 17.91 10.41 9.30
C SER A 18 17.59 8.97 9.72
N ALA A 19 18.62 8.19 10.09
CA ALA A 19 18.50 6.78 10.45
C ALA A 19 17.83 5.91 9.37
N SER A 20 17.92 6.31 8.10
CA SER A 20 17.30 5.58 6.98
C SER A 20 18.25 4.57 6.35
N VAL A 21 17.67 3.55 5.69
CA VAL A 21 18.42 2.50 4.97
C VAL A 21 17.92 2.40 3.54
N ALA A 22 18.82 2.49 2.55
CA ALA A 22 18.52 2.28 1.14
C ALA A 22 19.49 1.23 0.56
N ILE A 23 19.02 0.06 0.19
CA ILE A 23 19.84 -1.02 -0.37
C ILE A 23 19.24 -1.50 -1.69
N GLY A 24 19.98 -1.39 -2.76
CA GLY A 24 19.60 -1.78 -4.11
C GLY A 24 19.93 -0.71 -5.13
N ASN A 25 19.92 -1.10 -6.41
CA ASN A 25 20.10 -0.13 -7.49
C ASN A 25 18.94 0.88 -7.45
N GLN A 26 19.24 2.19 -7.47
CA GLN A 26 18.27 3.29 -7.41
C GLN A 26 17.32 3.26 -6.18
N ALA A 27 17.63 2.46 -5.16
CA ALA A 27 16.83 2.47 -3.93
C ALA A 27 16.87 3.85 -3.27
N THR A 28 15.71 4.34 -2.83
CA THR A 28 15.60 5.68 -2.22
C THR A 28 14.88 5.59 -0.87
N SER A 29 15.53 6.04 0.20
CA SER A 29 14.94 6.14 1.53
C SER A 29 15.04 7.58 2.02
N ALA A 30 13.96 8.34 1.85
CA ALA A 30 13.90 9.76 2.17
C ALA A 30 13.22 10.05 3.51
N GLY A 31 12.39 9.14 4.00
CA GLY A 31 11.76 9.28 5.30
C GLY A 31 12.73 9.03 6.46
N THR A 32 12.54 9.72 7.57
CA THR A 32 13.27 9.42 8.83
C THR A 32 12.94 8.01 9.28
N SER A 33 13.94 7.24 9.68
CA SER A 33 13.83 5.83 10.10
C SER A 33 13.17 4.91 9.05
N ALA A 34 13.23 5.29 7.78
CA ALA A 34 12.65 4.53 6.69
C ALA A 34 13.61 3.47 6.13
N VAL A 35 13.07 2.42 5.55
CA VAL A 35 13.82 1.30 4.95
C VAL A 35 13.37 1.06 3.51
N ALA A 36 14.28 1.13 2.56
CA ALA A 36 14.06 0.79 1.15
C ALA A 36 15.03 -0.31 0.73
N LEU A 37 14.51 -1.49 0.38
CA LEU A 37 15.30 -2.66 -0.02
C LEU A 37 14.80 -3.19 -1.37
N GLY A 38 15.60 -3.10 -2.40
CA GLY A 38 15.32 -3.61 -3.74
C GLY A 38 15.61 -2.61 -4.84
N ASP A 39 15.63 -3.08 -6.08
CA ASP A 39 15.82 -2.23 -7.24
C ASP A 39 14.67 -1.22 -7.38
N GLY A 40 14.98 0.07 -7.39
CA GLY A 40 13.98 1.14 -7.47
C GLY A 40 13.01 1.24 -6.28
N ALA A 41 13.24 0.52 -5.17
CA ALA A 41 12.41 0.63 -3.97
C ALA A 41 12.42 2.05 -3.40
N LYS A 42 11.27 2.57 -2.95
CA LYS A 42 11.16 3.94 -2.40
C LYS A 42 10.41 3.98 -1.08
N ALA A 43 11.10 4.40 -0.03
CA ALA A 43 10.51 4.67 1.28
C ALA A 43 10.57 6.17 1.58
N SER A 44 9.55 6.91 1.15
CA SER A 44 9.53 8.38 1.17
C SER A 44 8.90 8.97 2.44
N VAL A 45 8.26 8.14 3.27
CA VAL A 45 7.56 8.57 4.48
C VAL A 45 8.31 8.18 5.74
N VAL A 46 8.09 8.90 6.83
CA VAL A 46 8.66 8.59 8.15
C VAL A 46 8.22 7.18 8.58
N ASN A 47 9.15 6.36 9.07
CA ASN A 47 8.94 4.96 9.44
C ASN A 47 8.40 4.08 8.31
N GLY A 48 8.57 4.49 7.06
CA GLY A 48 8.15 3.72 5.89
C GLY A 48 9.03 2.51 5.64
N VAL A 49 8.44 1.39 5.24
CA VAL A 49 9.13 0.16 4.83
C VAL A 49 8.74 -0.19 3.41
N SER A 50 9.71 -0.27 2.49
CA SER A 50 9.50 -0.65 1.10
C SER A 50 10.50 -1.74 0.71
N ILE A 51 10.05 -2.96 0.51
CA ILE A 51 10.87 -4.14 0.22
C ILE A 51 10.39 -4.81 -1.06
N GLY A 52 11.23 -4.84 -2.06
CA GLY A 52 10.95 -5.44 -3.38
C GLY A 52 11.22 -4.47 -4.51
N SER A 53 11.30 -4.97 -5.74
CA SER A 53 11.51 -4.12 -6.91
C SER A 53 10.38 -3.13 -7.08
N ALA A 54 10.70 -1.84 -7.18
CA ALA A 54 9.77 -0.72 -7.30
C ALA A 54 8.67 -0.66 -6.21
N ALA A 55 8.87 -1.33 -5.06
CA ALA A 55 7.96 -1.21 -3.92
C ALA A 55 7.90 0.25 -3.43
N GLY A 56 6.70 0.75 -3.14
CA GLY A 56 6.47 2.13 -2.69
C GLY A 56 6.81 3.21 -3.72
N ALA A 57 7.13 2.85 -4.97
CA ALA A 57 7.49 3.81 -5.99
C ALA A 57 6.30 4.71 -6.37
N GLY A 58 6.55 6.01 -6.59
CA GLY A 58 5.49 6.96 -6.94
C GLY A 58 4.54 7.34 -5.79
N SER A 59 4.77 6.82 -4.59
CA SER A 59 4.06 7.29 -3.40
C SER A 59 4.47 8.74 -3.14
N VAL A 60 3.68 9.67 -3.63
CA VAL A 60 3.97 11.10 -3.54
C VAL A 60 3.26 11.72 -2.35
N GLY A 61 4.05 12.30 -1.48
CA GLY A 61 3.57 13.20 -0.45
C GLY A 61 3.06 14.51 -1.08
N SER A 62 1.78 14.61 -1.40
CA SER A 62 1.16 15.90 -1.68
C SER A 62 0.19 16.25 -0.57
N GLY A 63 0.56 17.18 0.30
CA GLY A 63 -0.33 17.70 1.33
C GLY A 63 0.24 17.66 2.74
N THR A 64 -0.33 18.44 3.62
CA THR A 64 0.06 18.73 5.01
C THR A 64 -0.24 17.61 6.02
N PHE A 65 -0.47 16.40 5.57
CA PHE A 65 -0.79 15.29 6.47
C PHE A 65 0.45 14.44 6.78
N ASP A 66 0.60 14.09 8.06
CA ASP A 66 1.65 13.19 8.57
C ASP A 66 1.50 11.80 7.93
N ARG A 67 2.27 11.56 6.87
CA ARG A 67 2.32 10.26 6.18
C ARG A 67 3.35 9.39 6.87
N ASN A 68 2.92 8.64 7.84
CA ASN A 68 3.78 7.78 8.63
C ASN A 68 3.44 6.31 8.42
N GLY A 69 4.46 5.45 8.44
CA GLY A 69 4.27 4.02 8.65
C GLY A 69 3.67 3.22 7.49
N HIS A 70 3.92 3.57 6.22
CA HIS A 70 3.57 2.70 5.11
C HIS A 70 4.43 1.44 5.10
N ILE A 71 3.84 0.29 4.89
CA ILE A 71 4.52 -0.99 4.67
C ILE A 71 4.18 -1.47 3.27
N SER A 72 5.19 -1.60 2.40
CA SER A 72 5.07 -2.08 1.03
C SER A 72 6.07 -3.22 0.81
N ILE A 73 5.60 -4.45 0.76
CA ILE A 73 6.45 -5.63 0.60
C ILE A 73 6.00 -6.45 -0.62
N GLY A 74 6.87 -6.57 -1.59
CA GLY A 74 6.63 -7.27 -2.86
C GLY A 74 6.90 -6.36 -4.05
N ALA A 75 7.15 -6.95 -5.22
CA ALA A 75 7.38 -6.17 -6.43
C ALA A 75 6.15 -5.31 -6.77
N ASN A 76 6.35 -4.02 -7.04
CA ASN A 76 5.31 -3.04 -7.34
C ASN A 76 4.23 -2.88 -6.24
N SER A 77 4.46 -3.40 -5.03
CA SER A 77 3.52 -3.20 -3.92
C SER A 77 3.49 -1.74 -3.47
N GLY A 78 2.34 -1.27 -3.07
CA GLY A 78 2.17 0.09 -2.54
C GLY A 78 2.63 1.19 -3.50
N GLN A 79 2.62 0.97 -4.82
CA GLN A 79 2.94 2.03 -5.77
C GLN A 79 1.82 3.08 -5.81
N ASN A 80 2.22 4.36 -5.95
CA ASN A 80 1.28 5.47 -6.10
C ASN A 80 0.22 5.55 -4.99
N ILE A 81 0.52 5.06 -3.80
CA ILE A 81 -0.36 5.24 -2.65
C ILE A 81 -0.34 6.72 -2.23
N SER A 82 -1.51 7.32 -2.09
CA SER A 82 -1.67 8.62 -1.46
C SER A 82 -2.41 8.46 -0.14
N GLY A 83 -1.79 8.77 1.00
CA GLY A 83 -2.45 8.73 2.31
C GLY A 83 -1.58 8.16 3.45
N ASN A 84 -2.19 7.67 4.54
CA ASN A 84 -1.51 7.31 5.78
C ASN A 84 -1.61 5.83 6.13
N GLN A 85 -0.56 5.29 6.76
CA GLN A 85 -0.56 4.02 7.50
C GLN A 85 -1.19 2.83 6.76
N SER A 86 -0.90 2.68 5.48
CA SER A 86 -1.39 1.54 4.69
C SER A 86 -0.39 0.39 4.70
N ILE A 87 -0.89 -0.84 4.65
CA ILE A 87 -0.11 -2.07 4.55
C ILE A 87 -0.40 -2.71 3.20
N ALA A 88 0.63 -2.94 2.39
CA ALA A 88 0.55 -3.60 1.10
C ALA A 88 1.59 -4.72 1.02
N ILE A 89 1.17 -5.97 1.09
CA ILE A 89 2.06 -7.14 1.06
C ILE A 89 1.62 -8.09 -0.06
N GLY A 90 2.46 -8.26 -1.05
CA GLY A 90 2.22 -9.07 -2.25
C GLY A 90 2.58 -8.31 -3.51
N VAL A 91 2.76 -9.02 -4.61
CA VAL A 91 3.06 -8.40 -5.91
C VAL A 91 1.89 -7.52 -6.34
N GLY A 92 2.14 -6.22 -6.58
CA GLY A 92 1.10 -5.27 -6.97
C GLY A 92 0.01 -5.00 -5.91
N ALA A 93 0.15 -5.51 -4.68
CA ALA A 93 -0.81 -5.23 -3.61
C ALA A 93 -0.90 -3.72 -3.34
N GLY A 94 -2.11 -3.22 -3.15
CA GLY A 94 -2.38 -1.81 -2.86
C GLY A 94 -1.85 -0.81 -3.90
N SER A 95 -1.43 -1.27 -5.08
CA SER A 95 -0.92 -0.37 -6.11
C SER A 95 -2.01 0.54 -6.67
N ASN A 96 -1.64 1.82 -6.96
CA ASN A 96 -2.55 2.85 -7.46
C ASN A 96 -3.79 3.10 -6.57
N SER A 97 -3.68 2.77 -5.29
CA SER A 97 -4.72 3.10 -4.32
C SER A 97 -4.68 4.61 -4.05
N THR A 98 -5.70 5.30 -4.51
CA THR A 98 -5.82 6.74 -4.33
C THR A 98 -6.95 7.06 -3.37
N VAL A 99 -6.72 8.00 -2.49
CA VAL A 99 -7.77 8.52 -1.62
C VAL A 99 -8.31 9.83 -2.16
N ASN A 100 -9.59 10.05 -1.95
CA ASN A 100 -10.15 11.38 -2.10
C ASN A 100 -9.52 12.32 -1.07
N THR A 101 -9.18 13.51 -1.50
CA THR A 101 -8.54 14.55 -0.70
C THR A 101 -9.18 14.69 0.68
N GLY A 102 -8.40 14.46 1.73
CA GLY A 102 -8.78 14.76 3.11
C GLY A 102 -9.09 13.58 4.03
N SER A 103 -8.91 12.34 3.59
CA SER A 103 -9.20 11.15 4.41
C SER A 103 -7.94 10.36 4.78
N SER A 104 -7.95 9.75 5.96
CA SER A 104 -6.91 8.82 6.41
C SER A 104 -7.13 7.46 5.76
N ASP A 105 -6.07 6.83 5.22
CA ASP A 105 -6.23 5.62 4.41
C ASP A 105 -6.48 4.36 5.21
N TYR A 106 -5.58 3.99 6.09
CA TYR A 106 -5.65 2.77 6.89
C TYR A 106 -6.10 1.53 6.10
N ASN A 107 -5.64 1.38 4.86
CA ASN A 107 -5.97 0.22 4.04
C ASN A 107 -4.99 -0.93 4.32
N ILE A 108 -5.49 -2.15 4.34
CA ILE A 108 -4.71 -3.38 4.42
C ILE A 108 -4.94 -4.18 3.14
N ALA A 109 -3.87 -4.47 2.41
CA ALA A 109 -3.88 -5.27 1.19
C ALA A 109 -2.86 -6.42 1.32
N LEU A 110 -3.33 -7.64 1.48
CA LEU A 110 -2.49 -8.84 1.62
C LEU A 110 -2.80 -9.84 0.50
N GLY A 111 -1.86 -10.04 -0.39
CA GLY A 111 -1.98 -10.95 -1.54
C GLY A 111 -1.64 -10.24 -2.84
N THR A 112 -1.35 -11.03 -3.88
CA THR A 112 -1.08 -10.47 -5.20
C THR A 112 -2.28 -9.68 -5.71
N GLU A 113 -2.04 -8.42 -6.09
CA GLU A 113 -3.05 -7.47 -6.58
C GLU A 113 -4.23 -7.21 -5.63
N ALA A 114 -4.15 -7.63 -4.35
CA ALA A 114 -5.16 -7.29 -3.36
C ALA A 114 -5.27 -5.76 -3.22
N GLY A 115 -6.48 -5.21 -3.21
CA GLY A 115 -6.72 -3.77 -3.10
C GLY A 115 -6.07 -2.91 -4.18
N ALA A 116 -5.65 -3.48 -5.31
CA ALA A 116 -5.07 -2.71 -6.41
C ALA A 116 -6.14 -1.81 -7.05
N ASN A 117 -5.79 -0.55 -7.33
CA ASN A 117 -6.69 0.50 -7.83
C ASN A 117 -7.90 0.78 -6.92
N LEU A 118 -7.82 0.43 -5.65
CA LEU A 118 -8.87 0.73 -4.68
C LEU A 118 -8.84 2.22 -4.33
N THR A 119 -9.99 2.87 -4.42
CA THR A 119 -10.15 4.25 -3.96
C THR A 119 -10.96 4.26 -2.67
N GLY A 120 -10.47 4.94 -1.62
CA GLY A 120 -11.15 5.03 -0.33
C GLY A 120 -10.33 4.53 0.86
N ASN A 121 -10.94 4.46 2.04
CA ASN A 121 -10.24 4.32 3.32
C ASN A 121 -10.77 3.17 4.16
N GLN A 122 -9.92 2.71 5.10
CA GLN A 122 -10.27 1.74 6.15
C GLN A 122 -10.78 0.42 5.58
N ASN A 123 -10.15 -0.05 4.50
CA ASN A 123 -10.51 -1.29 3.84
C ASN A 123 -9.54 -2.41 4.17
N ILE A 124 -10.04 -3.61 4.26
CA ILE A 124 -9.26 -4.85 4.39
C ILE A 124 -9.49 -5.68 3.12
N SER A 125 -8.42 -5.95 2.39
CA SER A 125 -8.42 -6.76 1.17
C SER A 125 -7.40 -7.89 1.33
N ILE A 126 -7.84 -9.12 1.49
CA ILE A 126 -6.97 -10.28 1.72
C ILE A 126 -7.27 -11.37 0.70
N GLY A 127 -6.27 -11.75 -0.10
CA GLY A 127 -6.35 -12.78 -1.13
C GLY A 127 -5.99 -12.26 -2.51
N TYR A 128 -5.85 -13.16 -3.47
CA TYR A 128 -5.51 -12.81 -4.85
C TYR A 128 -6.61 -11.95 -5.48
N GLY A 129 -6.27 -10.75 -5.94
CA GLY A 129 -7.22 -9.85 -6.59
C GLY A 129 -8.43 -9.46 -5.74
N SER A 130 -8.37 -9.62 -4.41
CA SER A 130 -9.43 -9.24 -3.48
C SER A 130 -9.65 -7.72 -3.55
N ASN A 131 -10.90 -7.32 -3.77
CA ASN A 131 -11.32 -5.92 -3.91
C ASN A 131 -10.46 -5.10 -4.92
N LYS A 132 -9.97 -5.77 -5.96
CA LYS A 132 -9.23 -5.15 -7.05
C LYS A 132 -10.20 -4.37 -7.94
N THR A 133 -9.84 -3.17 -8.34
CA THR A 133 -10.62 -2.32 -9.26
C THR A 133 -12.00 -1.92 -8.73
N SER A 134 -12.03 -1.06 -7.75
CA SER A 134 -13.25 -0.35 -7.38
C SER A 134 -13.37 0.94 -8.20
N THR A 135 -14.45 1.08 -8.95
CA THR A 135 -14.75 2.30 -9.73
C THR A 135 -15.34 3.41 -8.87
N SER A 136 -15.76 3.08 -7.66
CA SER A 136 -16.28 4.00 -6.67
C SER A 136 -15.41 4.00 -5.41
N ALA A 137 -15.44 5.07 -4.64
CA ALA A 137 -14.74 5.13 -3.37
C ALA A 137 -15.36 4.11 -2.38
N VAL A 138 -14.56 3.12 -1.96
CA VAL A 138 -14.97 2.08 -1.01
C VAL A 138 -14.44 2.43 0.37
N GLN A 139 -15.28 2.40 1.38
CA GLN A 139 -14.92 2.75 2.75
C GLN A 139 -15.41 1.69 3.74
N ASN A 140 -14.59 1.41 4.76
CA ASN A 140 -14.95 0.52 5.86
C ASN A 140 -15.40 -0.87 5.37
N SER A 141 -14.74 -1.43 4.38
CA SER A 141 -15.08 -2.73 3.79
C SER A 141 -14.11 -3.83 4.19
N VAL A 142 -14.60 -5.07 4.20
CA VAL A 142 -13.79 -6.27 4.42
C VAL A 142 -14.00 -7.24 3.25
N ALA A 143 -12.93 -7.53 2.52
CA ALA A 143 -12.91 -8.47 1.41
C ALA A 143 -11.85 -9.53 1.66
N ILE A 144 -12.24 -10.77 1.94
CA ILE A 144 -11.34 -11.89 2.26
C ILE A 144 -11.63 -13.06 1.33
N GLY A 145 -10.68 -13.40 0.49
CA GLY A 145 -10.77 -14.49 -0.48
C GLY A 145 -10.24 -14.09 -1.84
N SER A 146 -10.14 -15.03 -2.77
CA SER A 146 -9.70 -14.74 -4.13
C SER A 146 -10.81 -14.07 -4.92
N ALA A 147 -10.49 -12.98 -5.63
CA ALA A 147 -11.42 -12.26 -6.50
C ALA A 147 -12.73 -11.83 -5.82
N THR A 148 -12.69 -11.55 -4.52
CA THR A 148 -13.82 -10.96 -3.79
C THR A 148 -14.06 -9.53 -4.24
N TYR A 149 -15.31 -9.11 -4.19
CA TYR A 149 -15.72 -7.72 -4.41
C TYR A 149 -16.58 -7.22 -3.26
N THR A 150 -16.31 -6.02 -2.78
CA THR A 150 -17.06 -5.46 -1.64
C THR A 150 -17.24 -3.96 -1.84
N GLU A 151 -18.46 -3.49 -1.71
CA GLU A 151 -18.77 -2.06 -1.67
C GLU A 151 -18.60 -1.49 -0.25
N SER A 152 -18.81 -0.19 -0.09
CA SER A 152 -18.67 0.49 1.20
C SER A 152 -19.52 -0.15 2.30
N LEU A 153 -18.95 -0.28 3.51
CA LEU A 153 -19.60 -0.86 4.69
C LEU A 153 -19.96 -2.36 4.53
N GLY A 154 -19.53 -3.01 3.45
CA GLY A 154 -19.82 -4.41 3.17
C GLY A 154 -18.76 -5.36 3.72
N VAL A 155 -19.13 -6.64 3.85
CA VAL A 155 -18.25 -7.75 4.21
C VAL A 155 -18.42 -8.89 3.20
N SER A 156 -17.35 -9.25 2.52
CA SER A 156 -17.31 -10.41 1.60
C SER A 156 -16.25 -11.39 2.07
N VAL A 157 -16.62 -12.62 2.37
CA VAL A 157 -15.68 -13.68 2.76
C VAL A 157 -15.94 -14.94 1.94
N GLY A 158 -14.96 -15.33 1.15
CA GLY A 158 -15.02 -16.49 0.25
C GLY A 158 -14.53 -16.15 -1.13
N THR A 159 -14.18 -17.17 -1.93
CA THR A 159 -13.76 -16.94 -3.32
C THR A 159 -14.93 -16.42 -4.15
N ARG A 160 -14.75 -15.29 -4.84
CA ARG A 160 -15.75 -14.60 -5.65
C ARG A 160 -17.00 -14.15 -4.89
N ALA A 161 -16.94 -14.10 -3.57
CA ALA A 161 -18.04 -13.50 -2.80
C ALA A 161 -18.18 -12.00 -3.14
N SER A 162 -19.41 -11.52 -3.27
CA SER A 162 -19.70 -10.14 -3.66
C SER A 162 -20.77 -9.52 -2.75
N ALA A 163 -20.40 -8.49 -2.00
CA ALA A 163 -21.32 -7.78 -1.13
C ALA A 163 -21.57 -6.36 -1.63
N ALA A 164 -22.84 -6.01 -1.78
CA ALA A 164 -23.27 -4.64 -2.02
C ALA A 164 -23.06 -3.77 -0.77
N GLN A 165 -23.32 -2.47 -0.90
CA GLN A 165 -23.17 -1.51 0.19
C GLN A 165 -23.92 -1.94 1.45
N GLY A 166 -23.19 -2.05 2.57
CA GLY A 166 -23.74 -2.49 3.84
C GLY A 166 -24.16 -3.97 3.90
N GLY A 167 -23.91 -4.72 2.84
CA GLY A 167 -24.24 -6.15 2.75
C GLY A 167 -23.19 -7.08 3.32
N VAL A 168 -23.58 -8.34 3.52
CA VAL A 168 -22.69 -9.43 3.93
C VAL A 168 -22.85 -10.59 2.94
N ALA A 169 -21.76 -11.03 2.35
CA ALA A 169 -21.66 -12.19 1.47
C ALA A 169 -20.66 -13.18 2.02
N LEU A 170 -21.10 -14.39 2.34
CA LEU A 170 -20.26 -15.44 2.91
C LEU A 170 -20.37 -16.71 2.07
N GLY A 171 -19.25 -17.23 1.59
CA GLY A 171 -19.19 -18.46 0.83
C GLY A 171 -18.63 -18.27 -0.57
N TYR A 172 -18.62 -19.35 -1.32
CA TYR A 172 -18.15 -19.37 -2.71
C TYR A 172 -19.26 -18.82 -3.62
N ASP A 173 -18.93 -17.88 -4.52
CA ASP A 173 -19.88 -17.27 -5.47
C ASP A 173 -21.16 -16.70 -4.81
N SER A 174 -21.10 -16.20 -3.58
CA SER A 174 -22.22 -15.62 -2.84
C SER A 174 -22.43 -14.14 -3.16
#